data_8d79c179e3236e89e9cadfc2469a58a1
#
_entry.id   8d79c179e3236e89e9cadfc2469a58a1
#
_cell.length_a   1.000
_cell.length_b   1.000
_cell.length_c   1.000
_cell.angle_alpha   90.00
_cell.angle_beta   90.00
_cell.angle_gamma   90.00
#
_symmetry.space_group_name_H-M   'P 1'
#
loop_
_entity.id
_entity.type
_entity.pdbx_description
1 polymer ?
#
loop_
_entity_poly.entity_id
_entity_poly.type
_entity_poly.pdbx_seq_one_letter_code
_entity_poly.pdbx_strand_id
1 'polypeptide(L)'
;MRLSSFVALAVLPLLAGGGVISCGGPGDAKTAGRQPLAEKWLTRAQVSYRAGDFEDAREAAKSAMQASPQDPEIRMMSARLALARLDYDETLKLTDGLQTSESHALRGRAFWYRGDLEQAADELEGMLSDPNVKDAWAREVAGLARRGAGRHPFAIEGGLVGSVEMPPAGPALVVPCELEGEQVLAMIATATGEVIVDSNSRKEAAWVNLRFGDHMEVKDVPALTQDLSALSRQMGAPIKLLLGVNLLRHTHATFDRRGDQFIVRKGEPPAPPEATRVPLWYVRGGGMLVRASVSAAATEKSALLVDTSSMFPLGLDDAMWKKAGIDVANLTPSPGAANVKEGTVPMLKFAGFDLPQIPAIEGAPINDLKANVDVDIGGVVGAGLLSLFRVTFGDEGRFVWLEADPSLLAPTGRASDAASQSAGVKRSAPPPSSSATPAPSGAPTIPPPSPSAKPKTGSKP
;
A
#
# COMPACT_ATOMS: atom_id res chain seq x y z
N MET A 1 0.38 24.86 16.58
CA MET A 1 1.62 24.21 16.10
C MET A 1 1.63 24.34 14.59
N ARG A 2 2.58 25.09 14.02
CA ARG A 2 2.69 25.23 12.56
C ARG A 2 3.32 23.96 12.02
N LEU A 3 2.55 23.13 11.30
CA LEU A 3 3.10 22.05 10.48
C LEU A 3 3.92 22.72 9.38
N SER A 4 5.23 22.55 9.44
CA SER A 4 6.12 22.92 8.34
C SER A 4 5.83 21.95 7.21
N SER A 5 5.26 22.47 6.13
CA SER A 5 4.89 21.73 4.92
C SER A 5 6.12 21.19 4.23
N PHE A 6 6.40 19.90 4.41
CA PHE A 6 7.28 19.15 3.53
C PHE A 6 6.40 18.31 2.59
N VAL A 7 5.96 18.91 1.51
CA VAL A 7 5.39 18.19 0.36
C VAL A 7 6.52 17.95 -0.62
N ALA A 8 7.21 16.84 -0.46
CA ALA A 8 8.11 16.35 -1.47
C ALA A 8 7.43 15.15 -2.16
N LEU A 9 7.10 15.33 -3.42
CA LEU A 9 6.45 14.34 -4.27
C LEU A 9 7.54 13.44 -4.86
N ALA A 10 7.93 12.37 -4.17
CA ALA A 10 8.61 11.26 -4.84
C ALA A 10 7.54 10.26 -5.24
N VAL A 11 7.07 10.41 -6.45
CA VAL A 11 6.43 9.30 -7.10
C VAL A 11 7.55 8.44 -7.63
N LEU A 12 7.75 7.31 -6.98
CA LEU A 12 8.53 6.24 -7.57
C LEU A 12 7.86 5.87 -8.90
N PRO A 13 8.59 5.89 -10.02
CA PRO A 13 8.12 5.18 -11.18
C PRO A 13 8.00 3.73 -10.74
N LEU A 14 6.77 3.27 -10.52
CA LEU A 14 6.49 1.85 -10.41
C LEU A 14 7.15 1.21 -11.62
N LEU A 15 8.11 0.31 -11.39
CA LEU A 15 8.51 -0.70 -12.36
C LEU A 15 7.33 -1.70 -12.55
N ALA A 16 6.16 -1.17 -12.78
CA ALA A 16 5.27 -1.85 -13.66
C ALA A 16 5.89 -1.63 -15.03
N GLY A 17 6.80 -2.49 -15.44
CA GLY A 17 7.13 -2.68 -16.84
C GLY A 17 5.84 -3.07 -17.57
N GLY A 18 4.91 -2.14 -17.57
CA GLY A 18 3.73 -2.17 -18.36
C GLY A 18 4.18 -1.93 -19.79
N GLY A 19 4.67 -2.99 -20.42
CA GLY A 19 4.53 -3.04 -21.85
C GLY A 19 3.07 -2.75 -22.09
N VAL A 20 2.77 -1.59 -22.66
CA VAL A 20 1.47 -1.30 -23.20
C VAL A 20 1.19 -2.49 -24.11
N ILE A 21 0.42 -3.49 -23.62
CA ILE A 21 -0.34 -4.29 -24.52
C ILE A 21 -1.29 -3.26 -25.11
N SER A 22 -0.85 -2.61 -26.18
CA SER A 22 -1.75 -1.91 -27.07
C SER A 22 -2.79 -2.96 -27.36
N CYS A 23 -3.94 -2.85 -26.72
CA CYS A 23 -5.14 -3.49 -27.23
C CYS A 23 -5.25 -2.93 -28.63
N GLY A 24 -4.69 -3.68 -29.60
CA GLY A 24 -5.00 -3.47 -31.00
C GLY A 24 -6.50 -3.33 -31.02
N GLY A 25 -6.98 -2.20 -31.55
CA GLY A 25 -8.40 -1.89 -31.58
C GLY A 25 -9.15 -3.12 -32.04
N PRO A 26 -10.38 -3.33 -31.58
CA PRO A 26 -11.15 -4.51 -31.94
C PRO A 26 -11.24 -4.55 -33.47
N GLY A 27 -10.28 -5.24 -34.08
CA GLY A 27 -10.47 -5.74 -35.41
C GLY A 27 -11.71 -6.61 -35.34
N ASP A 28 -12.73 -6.29 -36.11
CA ASP A 28 -14.05 -6.94 -36.21
C ASP A 28 -13.99 -8.48 -36.46
N ALA A 29 -13.30 -9.22 -35.65
CA ALA A 29 -13.58 -10.62 -35.43
C ALA A 29 -14.80 -10.68 -34.52
N LYS A 30 -15.98 -10.31 -35.07
CA LYS A 30 -17.26 -10.73 -34.51
C LYS A 30 -17.18 -12.23 -34.36
N THR A 31 -16.99 -12.67 -33.12
CA THR A 31 -17.16 -14.09 -32.75
C THR A 31 -18.57 -14.48 -33.15
N ALA A 32 -18.67 -15.08 -34.31
CA ALA A 32 -19.93 -15.53 -34.84
C ALA A 32 -20.51 -16.52 -33.83
N GLY A 33 -21.50 -16.09 -33.02
CA GLY A 33 -22.24 -16.95 -32.15
C GLY A 33 -22.45 -16.58 -30.71
N ARG A 34 -21.83 -15.49 -30.18
CA ARG A 34 -22.11 -15.10 -28.78
C ARG A 34 -23.58 -14.67 -28.62
N GLN A 35 -24.25 -15.19 -27.60
CA GLN A 35 -25.61 -14.79 -27.28
C GLN A 35 -25.66 -13.29 -26.92
N PRO A 36 -26.67 -12.53 -27.40
CA PRO A 36 -26.77 -11.08 -27.10
C PRO A 36 -26.81 -10.77 -25.62
N LEU A 37 -27.37 -11.66 -24.80
CA LEU A 37 -27.39 -11.51 -23.35
C LEU A 37 -25.98 -11.63 -22.73
N ALA A 38 -25.18 -12.58 -23.21
CA ALA A 38 -23.80 -12.76 -22.76
C ALA A 38 -22.94 -11.54 -23.12
N GLU A 39 -23.11 -11.00 -24.35
CA GLU A 39 -22.43 -9.78 -24.80
C GLU A 39 -22.75 -8.58 -23.92
N LYS A 40 -24.04 -8.37 -23.63
CA LYS A 40 -24.47 -7.28 -22.74
C LYS A 40 -23.82 -7.36 -21.36
N TRP A 41 -23.78 -8.55 -20.76
CA TRP A 41 -23.18 -8.75 -19.44
C TRP A 41 -21.66 -8.64 -19.46
N LEU A 42 -20.99 -9.13 -20.51
CA LEU A 42 -19.56 -8.97 -20.67
C LEU A 42 -19.16 -7.49 -20.80
N THR A 43 -19.89 -6.73 -21.63
CA THR A 43 -19.67 -5.29 -21.77
C THR A 43 -19.82 -4.57 -20.41
N ARG A 44 -20.86 -4.91 -19.63
CA ARG A 44 -21.02 -4.36 -18.29
C ARG A 44 -19.83 -4.73 -17.39
N ALA A 45 -19.40 -5.98 -17.39
CA ALA A 45 -18.26 -6.43 -16.60
C ALA A 45 -16.98 -5.65 -16.94
N GLN A 46 -16.72 -5.45 -18.23
CA GLN A 46 -15.56 -4.67 -18.71
C GLN A 46 -15.61 -3.20 -18.30
N VAL A 47 -16.79 -2.56 -18.42
CA VAL A 47 -16.98 -1.16 -18.01
C VAL A 47 -16.80 -1.01 -16.50
N SER A 48 -17.42 -1.89 -15.70
CA SER A 48 -17.32 -1.85 -14.24
C SER A 48 -15.90 -2.17 -13.76
N TYR A 49 -15.19 -3.10 -14.42
CA TYR A 49 -13.79 -3.40 -14.14
C TYR A 49 -12.91 -2.16 -14.34
N ARG A 50 -13.04 -1.50 -15.50
CA ARG A 50 -12.28 -0.27 -15.77
C ARG A 50 -12.58 0.84 -14.77
N ALA A 51 -13.82 0.96 -14.33
CA ALA A 51 -14.21 1.91 -13.28
C ALA A 51 -13.75 1.49 -11.87
N GLY A 52 -13.09 0.33 -11.72
CA GLY A 52 -12.67 -0.22 -10.43
C GLY A 52 -13.85 -0.70 -9.57
N ASP A 53 -15.02 -0.88 -10.16
CA ASP A 53 -16.18 -1.49 -9.51
C ASP A 53 -16.14 -3.01 -9.68
N PHE A 54 -15.20 -3.63 -8.97
CA PHE A 54 -14.95 -5.06 -9.13
C PHE A 54 -16.08 -5.93 -8.59
N GLU A 55 -16.87 -5.45 -7.62
CA GLU A 55 -18.08 -6.13 -7.18
C GLU A 55 -19.12 -6.21 -8.30
N ASP A 56 -19.45 -5.09 -8.94
CA ASP A 56 -20.40 -5.06 -10.07
C ASP A 56 -19.83 -5.82 -11.28
N ALA A 57 -18.53 -5.65 -11.57
CA ALA A 57 -17.85 -6.38 -12.63
C ALA A 57 -17.97 -7.91 -12.45
N ARG A 58 -17.80 -8.39 -11.20
CA ARG A 58 -17.90 -9.82 -10.86
C ARG A 58 -19.32 -10.36 -11.03
N GLU A 59 -20.33 -9.65 -10.57
CA GLU A 59 -21.72 -10.06 -10.75
C GLU A 59 -22.12 -10.06 -12.24
N ALA A 60 -21.66 -9.08 -13.01
CA ALA A 60 -21.87 -9.04 -14.44
C ALA A 60 -21.13 -10.18 -15.17
N ALA A 61 -19.86 -10.44 -14.83
CA ALA A 61 -19.09 -11.54 -15.40
C ALA A 61 -19.73 -12.91 -15.08
N LYS A 62 -20.22 -13.09 -13.85
CA LYS A 62 -20.97 -14.29 -13.46
C LYS A 62 -22.22 -14.50 -14.32
N SER A 63 -22.97 -13.43 -14.59
CA SER A 63 -24.16 -13.48 -15.47
C SER A 63 -23.78 -13.78 -16.92
N ALA A 64 -22.66 -13.25 -17.42
CA ALA A 64 -22.12 -13.59 -18.73
C ALA A 64 -21.71 -15.07 -18.82
N MET A 65 -21.02 -15.59 -17.79
CA MET A 65 -20.62 -17.01 -17.69
C MET A 65 -21.83 -17.96 -17.67
N GLN A 66 -22.94 -17.59 -17.03
CA GLN A 66 -24.17 -18.38 -17.07
C GLN A 66 -24.77 -18.47 -18.49
N ALA A 67 -24.68 -17.39 -19.27
CA ALA A 67 -25.19 -17.34 -20.62
C ALA A 67 -24.27 -18.01 -21.64
N SER A 68 -22.94 -17.93 -21.46
CA SER A 68 -21.94 -18.50 -22.39
C SER A 68 -20.70 -19.00 -21.64
N PRO A 69 -20.76 -20.17 -20.97
CA PRO A 69 -19.71 -20.61 -20.04
C PRO A 69 -18.38 -20.98 -20.71
N GLN A 70 -18.37 -21.24 -21.99
CA GLN A 70 -17.17 -21.63 -22.76
C GLN A 70 -16.57 -20.49 -23.57
N ASP A 71 -17.16 -19.28 -23.49
CA ASP A 71 -16.65 -18.13 -24.22
C ASP A 71 -15.29 -17.69 -23.64
N PRO A 72 -14.21 -17.66 -24.46
CA PRO A 72 -12.87 -17.38 -23.98
C PRO A 72 -12.73 -15.98 -23.36
N GLU A 73 -13.41 -14.98 -23.90
CA GLU A 73 -13.32 -13.59 -23.43
C GLU A 73 -14.04 -13.43 -22.09
N ILE A 74 -15.19 -14.08 -21.90
CA ILE A 74 -15.91 -14.11 -20.64
C ILE A 74 -15.08 -14.83 -19.56
N ARG A 75 -14.47 -15.96 -19.91
CA ARG A 75 -13.56 -16.69 -19.01
C ARG A 75 -12.35 -15.84 -18.62
N MET A 76 -11.74 -15.13 -19.56
CA MET A 76 -10.63 -14.22 -19.30
C MET A 76 -11.03 -13.07 -18.37
N MET A 77 -12.21 -12.45 -18.61
CA MET A 77 -12.71 -11.39 -17.72
C MET A 77 -12.95 -11.90 -16.31
N SER A 78 -13.54 -13.08 -16.17
CA SER A 78 -13.77 -13.72 -14.88
C SER A 78 -12.45 -14.08 -14.18
N ALA A 79 -11.43 -14.54 -14.94
CA ALA A 79 -10.10 -14.86 -14.42
C ALA A 79 -9.34 -13.60 -13.91
N ARG A 80 -9.45 -12.46 -14.60
CA ARG A 80 -8.90 -11.19 -14.12
C ARG A 80 -9.50 -10.80 -12.77
N LEU A 81 -10.83 -10.95 -12.63
CA LEU A 81 -11.54 -10.64 -11.38
C LEU A 81 -11.18 -11.61 -10.25
N ALA A 82 -11.00 -12.90 -10.57
CA ALA A 82 -10.55 -13.90 -9.62
C ALA A 82 -9.13 -13.56 -9.11
N LEU A 83 -8.19 -13.24 -10.02
CA LEU A 83 -6.84 -12.83 -9.65
C LEU A 83 -6.84 -11.55 -8.80
N ALA A 84 -7.68 -10.57 -9.15
CA ALA A 84 -7.82 -9.33 -8.38
C ALA A 84 -8.33 -9.56 -6.93
N ARG A 85 -8.90 -10.73 -6.65
CA ARG A 85 -9.34 -11.18 -5.31
C ARG A 85 -8.40 -12.19 -4.68
N LEU A 86 -7.24 -12.45 -5.28
CA LEU A 86 -6.29 -13.48 -4.86
C LEU A 86 -6.90 -14.91 -4.88
N ASP A 87 -7.88 -15.14 -5.76
CA ASP A 87 -8.45 -16.46 -5.98
C ASP A 87 -7.69 -17.15 -7.13
N TYR A 88 -6.54 -17.70 -6.77
CA TYR A 88 -5.60 -18.28 -7.74
C TYR A 88 -6.15 -19.54 -8.40
N ASP A 89 -6.80 -20.40 -7.62
CA ASP A 89 -7.36 -21.66 -8.15
C ASP A 89 -8.46 -21.39 -9.17
N GLU A 90 -9.36 -20.45 -8.91
CA GLU A 90 -10.38 -20.06 -9.88
C GLU A 90 -9.75 -19.37 -11.11
N THR A 91 -8.70 -18.56 -10.91
CA THR A 91 -7.95 -17.97 -12.03
C THR A 91 -7.37 -19.03 -12.95
N LEU A 92 -6.71 -20.04 -12.40
CA LEU A 92 -6.11 -21.15 -13.15
C LEU A 92 -7.17 -21.96 -13.88
N LYS A 93 -8.27 -22.32 -13.21
CA LYS A 93 -9.40 -23.06 -13.79
C LYS A 93 -10.04 -22.31 -14.94
N LEU A 94 -10.28 -21.00 -14.81
CA LEU A 94 -10.89 -20.17 -15.84
C LEU A 94 -10.00 -19.97 -17.07
N THR A 95 -8.69 -20.01 -16.90
CA THR A 95 -7.72 -19.85 -17.99
C THR A 95 -7.23 -21.17 -18.58
N ASP A 96 -7.67 -22.31 -18.03
CA ASP A 96 -7.30 -23.63 -18.52
C ASP A 96 -7.65 -23.82 -20.00
N GLY A 97 -6.69 -24.35 -20.78
CA GLY A 97 -6.82 -24.55 -22.23
C GLY A 97 -6.78 -23.28 -23.09
N LEU A 98 -6.68 -22.07 -22.50
CA LEU A 98 -6.48 -20.84 -23.25
C LEU A 98 -4.99 -20.61 -23.51
N GLN A 99 -4.65 -20.31 -24.78
CA GLN A 99 -3.25 -20.17 -25.24
C GLN A 99 -2.99 -18.76 -25.79
N THR A 100 -3.35 -17.73 -25.04
CA THR A 100 -3.08 -16.33 -25.37
C THR A 100 -2.01 -15.78 -24.46
N SER A 101 -1.24 -14.76 -24.89
CA SER A 101 -0.26 -14.08 -24.04
C SER A 101 -0.90 -13.58 -22.74
N GLU A 102 -2.14 -13.15 -22.78
CA GLU A 102 -2.88 -12.73 -21.59
C GLU A 102 -3.22 -13.90 -20.66
N SER A 103 -3.67 -15.06 -21.18
CA SER A 103 -3.94 -16.23 -20.33
C SER A 103 -2.65 -16.73 -19.65
N HIS A 104 -1.52 -16.73 -20.38
CA HIS A 104 -0.22 -16.99 -19.82
C HIS A 104 0.15 -15.98 -18.72
N ALA A 105 -0.12 -14.68 -18.93
CA ALA A 105 0.11 -13.64 -17.93
C ALA A 105 -0.68 -13.85 -16.64
N LEU A 106 -1.96 -14.23 -16.74
CA LEU A 106 -2.83 -14.48 -15.59
C LEU A 106 -2.39 -15.75 -14.83
N ARG A 107 -2.13 -16.86 -15.54
CA ARG A 107 -1.62 -18.10 -14.90
C ARG A 107 -0.26 -17.87 -14.26
N GLY A 108 0.67 -17.21 -14.96
CA GLY A 108 1.99 -16.92 -14.42
C GLY A 108 1.94 -16.12 -13.12
N ARG A 109 1.06 -15.10 -13.04
CA ARG A 109 0.84 -14.34 -11.80
C ARG A 109 0.18 -15.20 -10.71
N ALA A 110 -0.83 -16.01 -11.06
CA ALA A 110 -1.51 -16.88 -10.10
C ALA A 110 -0.53 -17.90 -9.50
N PHE A 111 0.29 -18.56 -10.31
CA PHE A 111 1.33 -19.47 -9.84
C PHE A 111 2.39 -18.77 -9.00
N TRP A 112 2.87 -17.60 -9.46
CA TRP A 112 3.86 -16.81 -8.72
C TRP A 112 3.37 -16.42 -7.32
N TYR A 113 2.16 -15.89 -7.21
CA TYR A 113 1.61 -15.44 -5.93
C TYR A 113 1.18 -16.60 -5.02
N ARG A 114 0.98 -17.79 -5.58
CA ARG A 114 0.75 -19.03 -4.83
C ARG A 114 2.05 -19.71 -4.38
N GLY A 115 3.19 -19.35 -4.97
CA GLY A 115 4.49 -19.93 -4.68
C GLY A 115 4.86 -21.15 -5.55
N ASP A 116 4.09 -21.44 -6.60
CA ASP A 116 4.39 -22.52 -7.56
C ASP A 116 5.39 -22.02 -8.61
N LEU A 117 6.65 -21.97 -8.22
CA LEU A 117 7.69 -21.23 -8.92
C LEU A 117 7.99 -21.76 -10.32
N GLU A 118 8.04 -23.09 -10.51
CA GLU A 118 8.32 -23.71 -11.80
C GLU A 118 7.22 -23.37 -12.82
N GLN A 119 5.96 -23.57 -12.43
CA GLN A 119 4.81 -23.24 -13.28
C GLN A 119 4.71 -21.74 -13.56
N ALA A 120 5.05 -20.91 -12.58
CA ALA A 120 5.09 -19.45 -12.77
C ALA A 120 6.11 -19.07 -13.86
N ALA A 121 7.30 -19.67 -13.83
CA ALA A 121 8.34 -19.45 -14.84
C ALA A 121 7.87 -19.90 -16.23
N ASP A 122 7.32 -21.13 -16.34
CA ASP A 122 6.83 -21.67 -17.62
C ASP A 122 5.78 -20.76 -18.26
N GLU A 123 4.81 -20.30 -17.50
CA GLU A 123 3.74 -19.45 -18.00
C GLU A 123 4.24 -18.04 -18.36
N LEU A 124 5.11 -17.44 -17.56
CA LEU A 124 5.66 -16.12 -17.86
C LEU A 124 6.61 -16.17 -19.07
N GLU A 125 7.41 -17.21 -19.23
CA GLU A 125 8.23 -17.44 -20.41
C GLU A 125 7.35 -17.68 -21.66
N GLY A 126 6.24 -18.44 -21.52
CA GLY A 126 5.23 -18.60 -22.56
C GLY A 126 4.64 -17.26 -23.01
N MET A 127 4.31 -16.38 -22.06
CA MET A 127 3.85 -15.02 -22.38
C MET A 127 4.94 -14.21 -23.12
N LEU A 128 6.19 -14.27 -22.66
CA LEU A 128 7.32 -13.54 -23.22
C LEU A 128 7.80 -14.08 -24.58
N SER A 129 7.34 -15.26 -25.00
CA SER A 129 7.61 -15.81 -26.32
C SER A 129 6.91 -15.01 -27.45
N ASP A 130 5.85 -14.24 -27.11
CA ASP A 130 5.24 -13.28 -28.03
C ASP A 130 6.17 -12.05 -28.17
N PRO A 131 6.72 -11.78 -29.37
CA PRO A 131 7.68 -10.68 -29.57
C PRO A 131 7.08 -9.28 -29.33
N ASN A 132 5.75 -9.17 -29.31
CA ASN A 132 5.05 -7.92 -29.03
C ASN A 132 4.94 -7.64 -27.53
N VAL A 133 5.13 -8.65 -26.68
CA VAL A 133 5.07 -8.50 -25.22
C VAL A 133 6.42 -8.02 -24.68
N LYS A 134 6.42 -6.83 -24.10
CA LYS A 134 7.59 -6.23 -23.44
C LYS A 134 7.26 -5.96 -21.98
N ASP A 135 7.18 -7.00 -21.17
CA ASP A 135 6.91 -6.91 -19.74
C ASP A 135 8.21 -7.15 -18.95
N ALA A 136 8.78 -6.09 -18.38
CA ALA A 136 10.01 -6.16 -17.61
C ALA A 136 9.82 -6.94 -16.30
N TRP A 137 8.66 -6.74 -15.62
CA TRP A 137 8.32 -7.48 -14.42
C TRP A 137 8.28 -8.99 -14.69
N ALA A 138 7.59 -9.39 -15.75
CA ALA A 138 7.49 -10.81 -16.10
C ALA A 138 8.85 -11.44 -16.39
N ARG A 139 9.76 -10.70 -17.04
CA ARG A 139 11.12 -11.18 -17.33
C ARG A 139 11.95 -11.39 -16.05
N GLU A 140 11.90 -10.42 -15.14
CA GLU A 140 12.61 -10.52 -13.87
C GLU A 140 12.04 -11.64 -13.00
N VAL A 141 10.71 -11.72 -12.91
CA VAL A 141 10.01 -12.74 -12.10
C VAL A 141 10.24 -14.15 -12.68
N ALA A 142 10.14 -14.34 -13.99
CA ALA A 142 10.43 -15.65 -14.60
C ALA A 142 11.86 -16.11 -14.29
N GLY A 143 12.85 -15.23 -14.43
CA GLY A 143 14.24 -15.53 -14.08
C GLY A 143 14.42 -15.81 -12.58
N LEU A 144 13.73 -15.09 -11.71
CA LEU A 144 13.78 -15.30 -10.27
C LEU A 144 13.11 -16.62 -9.88
N ALA A 145 11.96 -16.94 -10.49
CA ALA A 145 11.22 -18.18 -10.29
C ALA A 145 12.05 -19.40 -10.70
N ARG A 146 12.76 -19.37 -11.84
CA ARG A 146 13.69 -20.44 -12.24
C ARG A 146 14.80 -20.69 -11.22
N ARG A 147 15.33 -19.62 -10.61
CA ARG A 147 16.35 -19.73 -9.54
C ARG A 147 15.74 -20.09 -8.18
N GLY A 148 14.42 -20.19 -8.09
CA GLY A 148 13.69 -20.47 -6.87
C GLY A 148 13.34 -21.95 -6.66
N ALA A 149 13.77 -22.86 -7.50
CA ALA A 149 13.46 -24.29 -7.37
C ALA A 149 13.76 -24.82 -5.97
N GLY A 150 12.77 -25.43 -5.33
CA GLY A 150 12.87 -25.96 -3.97
C GLY A 150 12.76 -24.92 -2.84
N ARG A 151 12.55 -23.65 -3.13
CA ARG A 151 12.30 -22.61 -2.12
C ARG A 151 10.83 -22.57 -1.72
N HIS A 152 10.60 -22.04 -0.53
CA HIS A 152 9.27 -21.82 0.02
C HIS A 152 9.10 -20.32 0.28
N PRO A 153 8.51 -19.55 -0.67
CA PRO A 153 8.40 -18.11 -0.55
C PRO A 153 7.74 -17.67 0.76
N PHE A 154 8.34 -16.67 1.41
CA PHE A 154 7.88 -16.09 2.68
C PHE A 154 7.81 -17.08 3.85
N ALA A 155 8.70 -18.08 3.89
CA ALA A 155 8.78 -19.02 5.01
C ALA A 155 9.17 -18.28 6.31
N ILE A 156 8.33 -18.41 7.35
CA ILE A 156 8.53 -17.73 8.63
C ILE A 156 9.17 -18.70 9.64
N GLU A 157 10.34 -18.32 10.15
CA GLU A 157 11.07 -19.05 11.17
C GLU A 157 11.24 -18.22 12.46
N GLY A 158 11.58 -18.89 13.56
CA GLY A 158 11.80 -18.27 14.86
C GLY A 158 10.53 -18.02 15.64
N GLY A 159 10.24 -16.76 16.01
CA GLY A 159 9.10 -16.39 16.84
C GLY A 159 7.75 -16.48 16.12
N LEU A 160 6.65 -16.47 16.89
CA LEU A 160 5.29 -16.38 16.35
C LEU A 160 4.89 -14.96 15.99
N VAL A 161 5.51 -13.97 16.64
CA VAL A 161 5.26 -12.53 16.46
C VAL A 161 6.59 -11.80 16.53
N GLY A 162 6.85 -10.96 15.55
CA GLY A 162 7.93 -9.97 15.55
C GLY A 162 7.33 -8.58 15.57
N SER A 163 7.90 -7.69 16.39
CA SER A 163 7.48 -6.28 16.46
C SER A 163 8.73 -5.39 16.39
N VAL A 164 8.62 -4.34 15.62
CA VAL A 164 9.68 -3.30 15.53
C VAL A 164 9.06 -1.93 15.71
N GLU A 165 9.78 -1.04 16.38
CA GLU A 165 9.40 0.35 16.54
C GLU A 165 9.69 1.10 15.24
N MET A 166 8.71 1.82 14.72
CA MET A 166 8.86 2.67 13.56
C MET A 166 9.42 4.04 13.97
N PRO A 167 10.51 4.51 13.36
CA PRO A 167 11.08 5.81 13.70
C PRO A 167 10.12 6.97 13.38
N PRO A 168 10.24 8.11 14.06
CA PRO A 168 9.42 9.29 13.82
C PRO A 168 9.77 9.90 12.45
N ALA A 169 9.07 9.50 11.41
CA ALA A 169 9.26 9.95 10.03
C ALA A 169 8.02 10.68 9.46
N GLY A 170 7.32 11.45 10.28
CA GLY A 170 6.04 12.06 9.91
C GLY A 170 5.00 10.99 9.55
N PRO A 171 4.25 11.12 8.45
CA PRO A 171 3.29 10.11 8.02
C PRO A 171 3.94 8.88 7.37
N ALA A 172 5.22 8.92 7.02
CA ALA A 172 5.89 7.83 6.33
C ALA A 172 5.97 6.56 7.20
N LEU A 173 5.70 5.43 6.59
CA LEU A 173 5.73 4.12 7.24
C LEU A 173 7.11 3.48 7.03
N VAL A 174 8.10 3.97 7.78
CA VAL A 174 9.47 3.47 7.76
C VAL A 174 9.64 2.37 8.80
N VAL A 175 10.23 1.25 8.41
CA VAL A 175 10.39 0.05 9.24
C VAL A 175 11.86 -0.33 9.29
N PRO A 176 12.52 -0.32 10.46
CA PRO A 176 13.82 -0.94 10.62
C PRO A 176 13.72 -2.46 10.48
N CYS A 177 14.63 -3.07 9.74
CA CYS A 177 14.73 -4.52 9.63
C CYS A 177 16.16 -4.94 9.29
N GLU A 178 16.47 -6.24 9.36
CA GLU A 178 17.70 -6.76 8.82
C GLU A 178 17.45 -7.36 7.42
N LEU A 179 18.32 -7.02 6.48
CA LEU A 179 18.41 -7.64 5.16
C LEU A 179 19.71 -8.45 5.12
N GLU A 180 19.62 -9.78 5.05
CA GLU A 180 20.80 -10.66 5.03
C GLU A 180 21.80 -10.37 6.18
N GLY A 181 21.30 -10.01 7.36
CA GLY A 181 22.11 -9.68 8.54
C GLY A 181 22.56 -8.21 8.63
N GLU A 182 22.30 -7.36 7.64
CA GLU A 182 22.58 -5.93 7.67
C GLU A 182 21.35 -5.16 8.14
N GLN A 183 21.53 -4.25 9.11
CA GLN A 183 20.47 -3.34 9.56
C GLN A 183 20.17 -2.31 8.48
N VAL A 184 18.93 -2.24 8.04
CA VAL A 184 18.49 -1.33 6.98
C VAL A 184 17.17 -0.64 7.34
N LEU A 185 16.87 0.44 6.64
CA LEU A 185 15.55 1.06 6.67
C LEU A 185 14.74 0.60 5.45
N ALA A 186 13.58 0.04 5.73
CA ALA A 186 12.58 -0.30 4.74
C ALA A 186 11.42 0.71 4.78
N MET A 187 10.63 0.77 3.71
CA MET A 187 9.38 1.53 3.67
C MET A 187 8.24 0.63 3.21
N ILE A 188 7.08 0.72 3.85
CA ILE A 188 5.89 0.00 3.42
C ILE A 188 5.38 0.63 2.11
N ALA A 189 5.13 -0.20 1.08
CA ALA A 189 4.71 0.22 -0.26
C ALA A 189 3.54 -0.62 -0.76
N THR A 190 2.31 -0.15 -0.54
CA THR A 190 1.08 -0.88 -0.87
C THR A 190 0.63 -0.75 -2.33
N ALA A 191 1.32 0.08 -3.12
CA ALA A 191 1.07 0.18 -4.56
C ALA A 191 1.80 -0.90 -5.38
N THR A 192 2.67 -1.72 -4.76
CA THR A 192 3.38 -2.83 -5.41
C THR A 192 3.16 -4.14 -4.66
N GLY A 193 3.10 -5.25 -5.40
CA GLY A 193 3.04 -6.58 -4.82
C GLY A 193 4.38 -7.05 -4.26
N GLU A 194 5.48 -6.67 -4.90
CA GLU A 194 6.80 -7.25 -4.66
C GLU A 194 7.59 -6.50 -3.58
N VAL A 195 8.51 -7.20 -2.94
CA VAL A 195 9.59 -6.56 -2.21
C VAL A 195 10.59 -6.01 -3.22
N ILE A 196 11.04 -4.77 -2.99
CA ILE A 196 11.99 -4.09 -3.86
C ILE A 196 13.26 -3.79 -3.05
N VAL A 197 14.42 -4.19 -3.56
CA VAL A 197 15.74 -3.83 -3.02
C VAL A 197 16.32 -2.69 -3.83
N ASP A 198 17.00 -1.75 -3.17
CA ASP A 198 17.72 -0.66 -3.84
C ASP A 198 18.77 -1.21 -4.81
N SER A 199 18.65 -0.86 -6.09
CA SER A 199 19.56 -1.31 -7.16
C SER A 199 21.02 -0.85 -6.98
N ASN A 200 21.27 0.12 -6.10
CA ASN A 200 22.63 0.51 -5.70
C ASN A 200 23.23 -0.50 -4.72
N SER A 201 22.41 -1.21 -3.98
CA SER A 201 22.83 -2.28 -3.07
C SER A 201 22.88 -3.65 -3.75
N ARG A 202 21.97 -3.92 -4.69
CA ARG A 202 21.87 -5.20 -5.39
C ARG A 202 21.43 -4.97 -6.84
N LYS A 203 22.18 -5.51 -7.81
CA LYS A 203 21.95 -5.22 -9.24
C LYS A 203 20.87 -6.08 -9.89
N GLU A 204 20.55 -7.24 -9.32
CA GLU A 204 19.61 -8.20 -9.90
C GLU A 204 18.59 -8.67 -8.87
N ALA A 205 17.42 -9.03 -9.34
CA ALA A 205 16.40 -9.69 -8.54
C ALA A 205 16.96 -10.93 -7.84
N ALA A 206 16.60 -11.12 -6.58
CA ALA A 206 17.16 -12.20 -5.75
C ALA A 206 16.18 -12.67 -4.69
N TRP A 207 16.44 -13.85 -4.17
CA TRP A 207 15.84 -14.37 -2.95
C TRP A 207 16.62 -13.82 -1.77
N VAL A 208 15.94 -13.20 -0.81
CA VAL A 208 16.55 -12.57 0.35
C VAL A 208 15.88 -13.04 1.65
N ASN A 209 16.58 -12.88 2.77
CA ASN A 209 16.05 -13.13 4.10
C ASN A 209 15.89 -11.78 4.82
N LEU A 210 14.75 -11.60 5.47
CA LEU A 210 14.42 -10.42 6.26
C LEU A 210 14.21 -10.81 7.71
N ARG A 211 14.74 -10.03 8.65
CA ARG A 211 14.46 -10.21 10.07
C ARG A 211 13.78 -8.99 10.65
N PHE A 212 12.72 -9.23 11.43
CA PHE A 212 11.95 -8.22 12.13
C PHE A 212 12.01 -8.46 13.64
N GLY A 213 12.57 -7.50 14.37
CA GLY A 213 12.86 -7.67 15.79
C GLY A 213 13.90 -8.76 16.05
N ASP A 214 13.96 -9.29 17.28
CA ASP A 214 15.03 -10.18 17.71
C ASP A 214 14.89 -11.63 17.21
N HIS A 215 13.67 -12.07 16.90
CA HIS A 215 13.39 -13.51 16.80
C HIS A 215 12.59 -13.94 15.57
N MET A 216 12.11 -13.03 14.71
CA MET A 216 11.32 -13.41 13.55
C MET A 216 12.11 -13.21 12.27
N GLU A 217 12.34 -14.27 11.54
CA GLU A 217 12.96 -14.27 10.22
C GLU A 217 11.96 -14.71 9.16
N VAL A 218 11.87 -13.96 8.06
CA VAL A 218 11.11 -14.31 6.87
C VAL A 218 12.12 -14.69 5.79
N LYS A 219 12.16 -15.97 5.45
CA LYS A 219 13.09 -16.54 4.47
C LYS A 219 12.48 -16.63 3.09
N ASP A 220 13.36 -16.81 2.13
CA ASP A 220 12.98 -16.98 0.73
C ASP A 220 12.01 -15.87 0.25
N VAL A 221 12.32 -14.63 0.61
CA VAL A 221 11.55 -13.46 0.14
C VAL A 221 12.00 -13.11 -1.27
N PRO A 222 11.11 -13.20 -2.27
CA PRO A 222 11.45 -12.78 -3.62
C PRO A 222 11.52 -11.25 -3.69
N ALA A 223 12.66 -10.72 -4.11
CA ALA A 223 12.91 -9.28 -4.20
C ALA A 223 13.35 -8.88 -5.61
N LEU A 224 12.65 -7.91 -6.18
CA LEU A 224 13.05 -7.23 -7.40
C LEU A 224 13.97 -6.05 -7.08
N THR A 225 14.53 -5.39 -8.09
CA THR A 225 15.45 -4.28 -7.89
C THR A 225 14.96 -3.00 -8.54
N GLN A 226 15.12 -1.89 -7.83
CA GLN A 226 14.82 -0.55 -8.35
C GLN A 226 15.75 0.49 -7.72
N ASP A 227 16.03 1.59 -8.41
CA ASP A 227 16.76 2.72 -7.84
C ASP A 227 15.87 3.47 -6.83
N LEU A 228 16.23 3.38 -5.55
CA LEU A 228 15.55 4.06 -4.45
C LEU A 228 16.23 5.37 -4.05
N SER A 229 17.19 5.88 -4.82
CA SER A 229 17.96 7.08 -4.49
C SER A 229 17.09 8.34 -4.36
N ALA A 230 16.06 8.48 -5.19
CA ALA A 230 15.13 9.61 -5.12
C ALA A 230 14.33 9.57 -3.82
N LEU A 231 13.81 8.40 -3.45
CA LEU A 231 13.09 8.18 -2.20
C LEU A 231 13.98 8.43 -0.99
N SER A 232 15.21 7.90 -1.01
CA SER A 232 16.19 8.10 0.06
C SER A 232 16.51 9.59 0.28
N ARG A 233 16.68 10.36 -0.81
CA ARG A 233 16.89 11.82 -0.71
C ARG A 233 15.66 12.52 -0.11
N GLN A 234 14.47 12.13 -0.52
CA GLN A 234 13.22 12.69 0.01
C GLN A 234 13.06 12.40 1.50
N MET A 235 13.39 11.18 1.92
CA MET A 235 13.30 10.77 3.32
C MET A 235 14.42 11.34 4.19
N GLY A 236 15.51 11.86 3.59
CA GLY A 236 16.71 12.26 4.31
C GLY A 236 17.42 11.08 5.01
N ALA A 237 17.12 9.85 4.59
CA ALA A 237 17.63 8.61 5.16
C ALA A 237 17.77 7.54 4.06
N PRO A 238 18.76 6.64 4.15
CA PRO A 238 18.98 5.61 3.12
C PRO A 238 17.89 4.52 3.20
N ILE A 239 16.85 4.63 2.40
CA ILE A 239 15.85 3.57 2.23
C ILE A 239 16.43 2.50 1.30
N LYS A 240 16.55 1.27 1.82
CA LYS A 240 17.16 0.13 1.11
C LYS A 240 16.14 -0.88 0.61
N LEU A 241 14.91 -0.83 1.14
CA LEU A 241 13.84 -1.77 0.83
C LEU A 241 12.50 -1.06 0.68
N LEU A 242 11.65 -1.59 -0.21
CA LEU A 242 10.20 -1.42 -0.14
C LEU A 242 9.57 -2.75 0.24
N LEU A 243 8.71 -2.72 1.24
CA LEU A 243 7.95 -3.89 1.68
C LEU A 243 6.61 -3.90 0.95
N GLY A 244 6.53 -4.68 -0.13
CA GLY A 244 5.33 -4.80 -0.95
C GLY A 244 4.23 -5.67 -0.30
N VAL A 245 3.06 -5.64 -0.90
CA VAL A 245 1.85 -6.28 -0.38
C VAL A 245 2.01 -7.79 -0.15
N ASN A 246 2.78 -8.49 -1.00
CA ASN A 246 2.98 -9.94 -0.84
C ASN A 246 3.65 -10.27 0.50
N LEU A 247 4.66 -9.50 0.90
CA LEU A 247 5.25 -9.68 2.24
C LEU A 247 4.23 -9.38 3.34
N LEU A 248 3.52 -8.24 3.22
CA LEU A 248 2.56 -7.79 4.24
C LEU A 248 1.44 -8.81 4.49
N ARG A 249 0.89 -9.39 3.43
CA ARG A 249 -0.20 -10.36 3.54
C ARG A 249 0.27 -11.73 4.06
N HIS A 250 1.44 -12.22 3.62
CA HIS A 250 1.98 -13.50 4.08
C HIS A 250 2.47 -13.45 5.53
N THR A 251 2.84 -12.27 6.01
CA THR A 251 3.25 -12.08 7.40
C THR A 251 2.13 -11.55 8.30
N HIS A 252 0.88 -11.53 7.84
CA HIS A 252 -0.26 -10.97 8.57
C HIS A 252 0.10 -9.65 9.25
N ALA A 253 0.76 -8.76 8.47
CA ALA A 253 1.36 -7.55 8.97
C ALA A 253 0.34 -6.60 9.58
N THR A 254 0.75 -5.92 10.64
CA THR A 254 0.04 -4.77 11.19
C THR A 254 0.97 -3.57 11.15
N PHE A 255 0.53 -2.44 10.64
CA PHE A 255 1.21 -1.18 10.84
C PHE A 255 0.30 -0.21 11.60
N ASP A 256 0.88 0.35 12.65
CA ASP A 256 0.24 1.28 13.59
C ASP A 256 1.14 2.50 13.75
N ARG A 257 0.88 3.56 12.96
CA ARG A 257 1.70 4.78 13.01
C ARG A 257 1.53 5.55 14.31
N ARG A 258 0.40 5.42 14.97
CA ARG A 258 0.14 6.09 16.25
C ARG A 258 0.85 5.41 17.41
N GLY A 259 0.88 4.08 17.39
CA GLY A 259 1.64 3.28 18.34
C GLY A 259 3.11 3.13 17.96
N ASP A 260 3.55 3.72 16.84
CA ASP A 260 4.89 3.57 16.27
C ASP A 260 5.34 2.10 16.15
N GLN A 261 4.40 1.22 15.75
CA GLN A 261 4.62 -0.22 15.72
C GLN A 261 4.40 -0.80 14.32
N PHE A 262 5.36 -1.61 13.87
CA PHE A 262 5.17 -2.56 12.79
C PHE A 262 5.26 -3.98 13.35
N ILE A 263 4.25 -4.79 13.09
CA ILE A 263 4.14 -6.13 13.66
C ILE A 263 3.95 -7.13 12.53
N VAL A 264 4.70 -8.22 12.55
CA VAL A 264 4.59 -9.37 11.64
C VAL A 264 4.28 -10.63 12.44
N ARG A 265 3.52 -11.57 11.84
CA ARG A 265 3.06 -12.79 12.52
C ARG A 265 3.16 -13.99 11.60
N LYS A 266 3.38 -15.16 12.22
CA LYS A 266 3.37 -16.45 11.52
C LYS A 266 1.96 -16.92 11.17
N GLY A 267 0.96 -16.49 11.92
CA GLY A 267 -0.44 -16.88 11.72
C GLY A 267 -1.38 -15.70 11.82
N GLU A 268 -2.58 -15.87 11.27
CA GLU A 268 -3.61 -14.84 11.27
C GLU A 268 -4.01 -14.45 12.69
N PRO A 269 -4.00 -13.15 13.01
CA PRO A 269 -4.46 -12.68 14.32
C PRO A 269 -6.01 -12.77 14.40
N PRO A 270 -6.56 -12.90 15.61
CA PRO A 270 -8.00 -12.76 15.78
C PRO A 270 -8.46 -11.37 15.34
N ALA A 271 -9.72 -11.28 14.90
CA ALA A 271 -10.32 -10.00 14.54
C ALA A 271 -10.21 -9.01 15.70
N PRO A 272 -9.61 -7.82 15.50
CA PRO A 272 -9.54 -6.83 16.58
C PRO A 272 -10.95 -6.37 16.97
N PRO A 273 -11.22 -6.13 18.26
CA PRO A 273 -12.50 -5.57 18.70
C PRO A 273 -12.77 -4.23 18.00
N GLU A 274 -14.00 -4.03 17.55
CA GLU A 274 -14.47 -2.79 16.91
C GLU A 274 -13.77 -2.41 15.58
N ALA A 275 -12.88 -3.27 15.05
CA ALA A 275 -12.24 -3.04 13.76
C ALA A 275 -13.24 -3.19 12.61
N THR A 276 -13.11 -2.31 11.63
CA THR A 276 -13.87 -2.40 10.39
C THR A 276 -13.15 -3.32 9.41
N ARG A 277 -13.84 -4.34 8.92
CA ARG A 277 -13.34 -5.23 7.88
C ARG A 277 -13.51 -4.58 6.51
N VAL A 278 -12.41 -4.35 5.81
CA VAL A 278 -12.39 -3.71 4.48
C VAL A 278 -11.91 -4.71 3.44
N PRO A 279 -12.78 -5.18 2.53
CA PRO A 279 -12.38 -6.03 1.43
C PRO A 279 -11.38 -5.32 0.54
N LEU A 280 -10.33 -6.03 0.13
CA LEU A 280 -9.33 -5.51 -0.79
C LEU A 280 -9.50 -6.10 -2.18
N TRP A 281 -9.14 -5.29 -3.16
CA TRP A 281 -8.92 -5.70 -4.54
C TRP A 281 -7.50 -5.32 -4.94
N TYR A 282 -6.97 -6.07 -5.87
CA TYR A 282 -5.61 -5.86 -6.33
C TYR A 282 -5.60 -5.57 -7.82
N VAL A 283 -4.94 -4.48 -8.18
CA VAL A 283 -4.73 -4.16 -9.60
C VAL A 283 -3.54 -4.91 -10.15
N ARG A 284 -3.35 -4.84 -11.45
CA ARG A 284 -2.15 -5.35 -12.11
C ARG A 284 -0.89 -4.82 -11.42
N GLY A 285 0.06 -5.68 -11.10
CA GLY A 285 1.25 -5.32 -10.31
C GLY A 285 1.08 -5.50 -8.81
N GLY A 286 -0.08 -5.96 -8.33
CA GLY A 286 -0.32 -6.31 -6.92
C GLY A 286 -0.62 -5.13 -6.01
N GLY A 287 -0.79 -3.91 -6.56
CA GLY A 287 -1.18 -2.74 -5.78
C GLY A 287 -2.60 -2.84 -5.23
N MET A 288 -2.79 -2.35 -4.01
CA MET A 288 -4.10 -2.36 -3.34
C MET A 288 -5.04 -1.30 -3.92
N LEU A 289 -6.28 -1.68 -4.18
CA LEU A 289 -7.35 -0.79 -4.63
C LEU A 289 -8.47 -0.74 -3.61
N VAL A 290 -8.98 0.47 -3.37
CA VAL A 290 -10.16 0.72 -2.55
C VAL A 290 -11.13 1.64 -3.30
N ARG A 291 -12.40 1.67 -2.84
CA ARG A 291 -13.39 2.61 -3.38
C ARG A 291 -13.83 3.59 -2.31
N ALA A 292 -13.81 4.87 -2.65
CA ALA A 292 -14.21 5.95 -1.76
C ALA A 292 -15.05 7.00 -2.49
N SER A 293 -15.82 7.78 -1.72
CA SER A 293 -16.53 8.98 -2.22
C SER A 293 -15.94 10.21 -1.57
N VAL A 294 -15.70 11.26 -2.37
CA VAL A 294 -15.22 12.57 -1.90
C VAL A 294 -16.35 13.57 -1.70
N SER A 295 -17.60 13.12 -1.77
CA SER A 295 -18.80 13.96 -1.62
C SER A 295 -19.67 13.48 -0.48
N ALA A 296 -20.14 14.40 0.36
CA ALA A 296 -21.10 14.09 1.42
C ALA A 296 -22.46 13.61 0.87
N ALA A 297 -22.88 14.17 -0.26
CA ALA A 297 -24.18 13.92 -0.88
C ALA A 297 -24.18 12.71 -1.84
N ALA A 298 -23.02 12.38 -2.45
CA ALA A 298 -22.97 11.34 -3.46
C ALA A 298 -22.79 9.95 -2.82
N THR A 299 -23.51 8.99 -3.36
CA THR A 299 -23.33 7.54 -3.07
C THR A 299 -22.31 6.91 -4.02
N GLU A 300 -21.98 7.59 -5.12
CA GLU A 300 -21.02 7.12 -6.10
C GLU A 300 -19.61 7.08 -5.53
N LYS A 301 -18.99 5.92 -5.62
CA LYS A 301 -17.61 5.68 -5.20
C LYS A 301 -16.70 5.60 -6.41
N SER A 302 -15.54 6.20 -6.32
CA SER A 302 -14.46 6.09 -7.32
C SER A 302 -13.35 5.20 -6.80
N ALA A 303 -12.64 4.54 -7.72
CA ALA A 303 -11.47 3.73 -7.40
C ALA A 303 -10.28 4.61 -7.02
N LEU A 304 -9.60 4.28 -5.94
CA LEU A 304 -8.38 4.91 -5.47
C LEU A 304 -7.31 3.84 -5.28
N LEU A 305 -6.10 4.10 -5.78
CA LEU A 305 -4.95 3.26 -5.48
C LEU A 305 -4.44 3.58 -4.07
N VAL A 306 -4.11 2.56 -3.30
CA VAL A 306 -3.48 2.74 -1.99
C VAL A 306 -1.97 2.70 -2.15
N ASP A 307 -1.30 3.82 -1.93
CA ASP A 307 0.14 3.96 -2.05
C ASP A 307 0.75 4.59 -0.80
N THR A 308 1.19 3.75 0.11
CA THR A 308 1.85 4.19 1.36
C THR A 308 3.26 4.73 1.16
N SER A 309 3.84 4.65 -0.04
CA SER A 309 5.08 5.36 -0.36
C SER A 309 4.84 6.86 -0.56
N SER A 310 3.60 7.26 -0.79
CA SER A 310 3.14 8.64 -0.88
C SER A 310 2.77 9.18 0.51
N MET A 311 3.39 10.29 0.93
CA MET A 311 3.24 10.82 2.30
C MET A 311 1.99 11.68 2.50
N PHE A 312 1.39 12.20 1.43
CA PHE A 312 0.16 12.99 1.53
C PHE A 312 -1.04 12.09 1.91
N PRO A 313 -2.08 12.63 2.55
CA PRO A 313 -3.27 11.84 2.85
C PRO A 313 -4.03 11.38 1.61
N LEU A 314 -4.23 12.28 0.63
CA LEU A 314 -5.04 12.02 -0.56
C LEU A 314 -4.50 12.81 -1.76
N GLY A 315 -4.28 12.15 -2.88
CA GLY A 315 -4.02 12.76 -4.18
C GLY A 315 -5.23 12.55 -5.09
N LEU A 316 -5.72 13.60 -5.75
CA LEU A 316 -6.92 13.53 -6.56
C LEU A 316 -6.68 14.11 -7.96
N ASP A 317 -7.33 13.52 -8.98
CA ASP A 317 -7.42 14.12 -10.30
C ASP A 317 -8.51 15.22 -10.34
N ASP A 318 -8.54 16.00 -11.42
CA ASP A 318 -9.49 17.10 -11.61
C ASP A 318 -10.94 16.65 -11.50
N ALA A 319 -11.26 15.45 -11.98
CA ALA A 319 -12.62 14.92 -11.94
C ALA A 319 -13.06 14.66 -10.49
N MET A 320 -12.16 14.17 -9.65
CA MET A 320 -12.43 13.95 -8.23
C MET A 320 -12.54 15.26 -7.45
N TRP A 321 -11.69 16.24 -7.72
CA TRP A 321 -11.82 17.58 -7.13
C TRP A 321 -13.19 18.19 -7.46
N LYS A 322 -13.63 18.09 -8.72
CA LYS A 322 -14.96 18.54 -9.14
C LYS A 322 -16.07 17.79 -8.42
N LYS A 323 -15.95 16.46 -8.22
CA LYS A 323 -16.89 15.66 -7.42
C LYS A 323 -16.93 16.10 -5.95
N ALA A 324 -15.81 16.56 -5.40
CA ALA A 324 -15.73 17.15 -4.06
C ALA A 324 -16.35 18.56 -3.97
N GLY A 325 -16.80 19.14 -5.10
CA GLY A 325 -17.35 20.48 -5.17
C GLY A 325 -16.30 21.60 -5.15
N ILE A 326 -15.04 21.28 -5.49
CA ILE A 326 -13.91 22.21 -5.43
C ILE A 326 -13.38 22.44 -6.85
N ASP A 327 -13.25 23.72 -7.22
CA ASP A 327 -12.56 24.11 -8.44
C ASP A 327 -11.04 24.09 -8.21
N VAL A 328 -10.31 23.37 -9.05
CA VAL A 328 -8.85 23.26 -9.03
C VAL A 328 -8.15 24.63 -9.16
N ALA A 329 -8.80 25.61 -9.79
CA ALA A 329 -8.30 26.98 -9.86
C ALA A 329 -8.19 27.66 -8.49
N ASN A 330 -8.99 27.24 -7.50
CA ASN A 330 -9.03 27.80 -6.16
C ASN A 330 -8.08 27.09 -5.18
N LEU A 331 -7.35 26.05 -5.61
CA LEU A 331 -6.37 25.36 -4.78
C LEU A 331 -5.13 26.24 -4.58
N THR A 332 -4.50 26.10 -3.41
CA THR A 332 -3.30 26.86 -3.06
C THR A 332 -2.05 26.16 -3.58
N PRO A 333 -1.13 26.84 -4.29
CA PRO A 333 0.14 26.25 -4.69
C PRO A 333 0.92 25.71 -3.48
N SER A 334 1.45 24.50 -3.60
CA SER A 334 2.24 23.87 -2.52
C SER A 334 3.62 24.50 -2.41
N PRO A 335 4.06 24.91 -1.21
CA PRO A 335 5.42 25.42 -1.03
C PRO A 335 6.46 24.35 -1.38
N GLY A 336 7.35 24.65 -2.33
CA GLY A 336 8.46 23.77 -2.71
C GLY A 336 8.16 22.71 -3.79
N ALA A 337 6.93 22.67 -4.33
CA ALA A 337 6.57 21.75 -5.42
C ALA A 337 5.79 22.50 -6.53
N ALA A 338 6.49 22.85 -7.61
CA ALA A 338 5.99 23.77 -8.64
C ALA A 338 4.70 23.33 -9.33
N ASN A 339 4.40 22.03 -9.37
CA ASN A 339 3.23 21.47 -10.08
C ASN A 339 2.22 20.83 -9.12
N VAL A 340 2.29 21.16 -7.84
CA VAL A 340 1.40 20.61 -6.84
C VAL A 340 0.59 21.73 -6.20
N LYS A 341 -0.72 21.52 -6.08
CA LYS A 341 -1.59 22.40 -5.32
C LYS A 341 -2.22 21.64 -4.15
N GLU A 342 -2.49 22.34 -3.10
CA GLU A 342 -3.06 21.83 -1.86
C GLU A 342 -4.49 22.33 -1.66
N GLY A 343 -5.34 21.46 -1.13
CA GLY A 343 -6.69 21.78 -0.74
C GLY A 343 -7.20 20.85 0.34
N THR A 344 -8.47 20.96 0.64
CA THR A 344 -9.12 20.13 1.65
C THR A 344 -10.41 19.57 1.10
N VAL A 345 -10.54 18.25 1.09
CA VAL A 345 -11.79 17.56 0.76
C VAL A 345 -12.75 17.70 1.94
N PRO A 346 -13.93 18.30 1.76
CA PRO A 346 -14.85 18.56 2.87
C PRO A 346 -15.31 17.28 3.58
N MET A 347 -15.50 16.20 2.81
CA MET A 347 -15.92 14.89 3.33
C MET A 347 -15.36 13.76 2.46
N LEU A 348 -14.62 12.85 3.07
CA LEU A 348 -14.19 11.59 2.44
C LEU A 348 -14.93 10.43 3.10
N LYS A 349 -15.72 9.69 2.33
CA LYS A 349 -16.34 8.43 2.77
C LYS A 349 -15.43 7.29 2.35
N PHE A 350 -14.71 6.74 3.32
CA PHE A 350 -13.66 5.74 3.12
C PHE A 350 -13.86 4.56 4.06
N ALA A 351 -13.96 3.35 3.50
CA ALA A 351 -14.00 2.11 4.28
C ALA A 351 -15.10 2.06 5.36
N GLY A 352 -16.21 2.78 5.17
CA GLY A 352 -17.28 2.87 6.17
C GLY A 352 -17.15 4.04 7.15
N PHE A 353 -16.04 4.79 7.08
CA PHE A 353 -15.81 5.99 7.89
C PHE A 353 -16.19 7.26 7.12
N ASP A 354 -16.80 8.21 7.80
CA ASP A 354 -17.02 9.56 7.34
C ASP A 354 -15.91 10.46 7.90
N LEU A 355 -14.96 10.84 7.04
CA LEU A 355 -13.77 11.59 7.42
C LEU A 355 -13.88 13.04 6.92
N PRO A 356 -14.15 14.00 7.81
CA PRO A 356 -14.27 15.41 7.44
C PRO A 356 -12.90 16.06 7.26
N GLN A 357 -12.84 17.07 6.40
CA GLN A 357 -11.71 17.98 6.25
C GLN A 357 -10.37 17.28 5.98
N ILE A 358 -10.35 16.35 5.01
CA ILE A 358 -9.12 15.63 4.66
C ILE A 358 -8.24 16.49 3.74
N PRO A 359 -6.99 16.78 4.13
CA PRO A 359 -6.03 17.42 3.26
C PRO A 359 -5.76 16.59 2.02
N ALA A 360 -5.73 17.23 0.86
CA ALA A 360 -5.50 16.56 -0.40
C ALA A 360 -4.68 17.44 -1.35
N ILE A 361 -4.02 16.79 -2.31
CA ILE A 361 -3.23 17.44 -3.33
C ILE A 361 -3.79 17.19 -4.73
N GLU A 362 -3.61 18.18 -5.60
CA GLU A 362 -3.67 18.09 -7.06
C GLU A 362 -2.24 18.07 -7.59
N GLY A 363 -2.01 17.42 -8.75
CA GLY A 363 -0.68 17.27 -9.33
C GLY A 363 0.02 15.96 -8.95
N ALA A 364 -0.63 15.04 -8.23
CA ALA A 364 -0.18 13.67 -8.13
C ALA A 364 -0.18 13.02 -9.54
N PRO A 365 0.80 12.14 -9.90
CA PRO A 365 0.93 11.57 -11.24
C PRO A 365 -0.07 10.44 -11.50
N ILE A 366 -1.35 10.71 -11.27
CA ILE A 366 -2.44 9.75 -11.40
C ILE A 366 -2.54 9.20 -12.81
N ASN A 367 -2.23 10.00 -13.84
CA ASN A 367 -2.27 9.55 -15.23
C ASN A 367 -1.20 8.50 -15.53
N ASP A 368 -0.01 8.63 -14.97
CA ASP A 368 1.06 7.64 -15.11
C ASP A 368 0.69 6.34 -14.38
N LEU A 369 0.06 6.46 -13.21
CA LEU A 369 -0.45 5.31 -12.47
C LEU A 369 -1.59 4.60 -13.21
N LYS A 370 -2.54 5.33 -13.80
CA LYS A 370 -3.62 4.76 -14.63
C LYS A 370 -3.09 3.87 -15.75
N ALA A 371 -2.02 4.31 -16.43
CA ALA A 371 -1.40 3.55 -17.51
C ALA A 371 -0.86 2.19 -17.04
N ASN A 372 -0.51 2.07 -15.78
CA ASN A 372 0.12 0.88 -15.21
C ASN A 372 -0.87 -0.09 -14.55
N VAL A 373 -2.02 0.39 -14.08
CA VAL A 373 -2.92 -0.42 -13.23
C VAL A 373 -4.17 -0.98 -13.94
N ASP A 374 -4.38 -0.66 -15.21
CA ASP A 374 -5.48 -1.20 -16.03
C ASP A 374 -6.90 -0.84 -15.52
N VAL A 375 -6.98 0.19 -14.66
CA VAL A 375 -8.19 0.69 -14.00
C VAL A 375 -8.18 2.21 -14.01
N ASP A 376 -9.34 2.83 -14.21
CA ASP A 376 -9.51 4.28 -14.14
C ASP A 376 -9.57 4.74 -12.67
N ILE A 377 -8.42 4.89 -12.05
CA ILE A 377 -8.33 5.43 -10.69
C ILE A 377 -8.56 6.94 -10.69
N GLY A 378 -9.37 7.45 -9.76
CA GLY A 378 -9.59 8.90 -9.57
C GLY A 378 -8.58 9.55 -8.64
N GLY A 379 -7.74 8.76 -7.98
CA GLY A 379 -6.78 9.29 -7.02
C GLY A 379 -5.96 8.22 -6.33
N VAL A 380 -5.19 8.69 -5.34
CA VAL A 380 -4.28 7.89 -4.52
C VAL A 380 -4.56 8.17 -3.04
N VAL A 381 -4.66 7.11 -2.26
CA VAL A 381 -4.68 7.14 -0.78
C VAL A 381 -3.25 6.95 -0.30
N GLY A 382 -2.67 7.95 0.35
CA GLY A 382 -1.31 7.91 0.84
C GLY A 382 -1.18 7.49 2.30
N ALA A 383 0.06 7.39 2.77
CA ALA A 383 0.39 7.06 4.15
C ALA A 383 -0.25 8.04 5.15
N GLY A 384 -0.35 9.33 4.79
CA GLY A 384 -0.98 10.35 5.64
C GLY A 384 -2.44 10.06 6.00
N LEU A 385 -3.22 9.40 5.12
CA LEU A 385 -4.57 8.95 5.45
C LEU A 385 -4.53 7.65 6.26
N LEU A 386 -3.72 6.67 5.83
CA LEU A 386 -3.66 5.38 6.52
C LEU A 386 -3.05 5.48 7.92
N SER A 387 -2.23 6.48 8.19
CA SER A 387 -1.69 6.76 9.55
C SER A 387 -2.77 7.12 10.59
N LEU A 388 -3.99 7.42 10.14
CA LEU A 388 -5.15 7.60 11.02
C LEU A 388 -5.70 6.28 11.56
N PHE A 389 -5.25 5.16 11.03
CA PHE A 389 -5.72 3.83 11.36
C PHE A 389 -4.56 2.93 11.79
N ARG A 390 -4.90 1.96 12.61
CA ARG A 390 -4.11 0.74 12.72
C ARG A 390 -4.63 -0.23 11.67
N VAL A 391 -3.74 -0.72 10.81
CA VAL A 391 -4.09 -1.54 9.64
C VAL A 391 -3.52 -2.93 9.82
N THR A 392 -4.36 -3.96 9.82
CA THR A 392 -3.94 -5.36 9.95
C THR A 392 -4.42 -6.18 8.75
N PHE A 393 -3.51 -6.87 8.08
CA PHE A 393 -3.83 -7.78 6.99
C PHE A 393 -4.45 -9.07 7.53
N GLY A 394 -5.59 -9.48 6.95
CA GLY A 394 -6.30 -10.70 7.27
C GLY A 394 -6.61 -11.55 6.03
N ASP A 395 -6.88 -12.83 6.22
CA ASP A 395 -7.26 -13.81 5.19
C ASP A 395 -6.31 -13.73 3.97
N GLU A 396 -5.01 -13.89 4.25
CA GLU A 396 -3.96 -13.82 3.22
C GLU A 396 -4.03 -12.57 2.32
N GLY A 397 -4.52 -11.45 2.87
CA GLY A 397 -4.64 -10.18 2.15
C GLY A 397 -5.96 -9.95 1.43
N ARG A 398 -6.96 -10.83 1.55
CA ARG A 398 -8.28 -10.58 0.94
C ARG A 398 -9.04 -9.44 1.59
N PHE A 399 -8.64 -9.04 2.78
CA PHE A 399 -9.14 -7.85 3.46
C PHE A 399 -8.10 -7.27 4.43
N VAL A 400 -8.37 -6.08 4.92
CA VAL A 400 -7.69 -5.50 6.07
C VAL A 400 -8.70 -5.18 7.16
N TRP A 401 -8.25 -5.26 8.40
CA TRP A 401 -8.90 -4.67 9.55
C TRP A 401 -8.41 -3.25 9.72
N LEU A 402 -9.34 -2.29 9.81
CA LEU A 402 -9.04 -0.89 10.12
C LEU A 402 -9.58 -0.56 11.51
N GLU A 403 -8.68 -0.19 12.41
CA GLU A 403 -9.02 0.34 13.73
C GLU A 403 -8.78 1.86 13.69
N ALA A 404 -9.86 2.63 13.67
CA ALA A 404 -9.77 4.09 13.62
C ALA A 404 -9.36 4.67 14.98
N ASP A 405 -8.70 5.84 14.93
CA ASP A 405 -8.52 6.67 16.11
C ASP A 405 -9.88 7.09 16.68
N PRO A 406 -10.20 6.80 17.96
CA PRO A 406 -11.44 7.28 18.57
C PRO A 406 -11.65 8.79 18.47
N SER A 407 -10.57 9.58 18.42
CA SER A 407 -10.65 11.03 18.23
C SER A 407 -11.18 11.45 16.85
N LEU A 408 -11.06 10.59 15.82
CA LEU A 408 -11.63 10.84 14.50
C LEU A 408 -13.14 10.56 14.46
N LEU A 409 -13.63 9.75 15.37
CA LEU A 409 -15.04 9.34 15.45
C LEU A 409 -15.85 10.27 16.36
N ALA A 410 -15.18 11.18 17.10
CA ALA A 410 -15.88 12.15 17.95
C ALA A 410 -16.59 13.18 17.09
N PRO A 411 -17.91 13.39 17.24
CA PRO A 411 -18.60 14.42 16.53
C PRO A 411 -17.95 15.78 16.83
N THR A 412 -17.59 16.53 15.76
CA THR A 412 -16.94 17.84 15.80
C THR A 412 -17.78 18.94 16.49
N GLY A 413 -18.74 18.58 17.34
CA GLY A 413 -19.71 19.46 17.97
C GLY A 413 -19.27 20.14 19.28
N ARG A 414 -17.99 20.05 19.71
CA ARG A 414 -17.56 20.64 21.00
C ARG A 414 -16.42 21.65 20.95
N ALA A 415 -15.98 22.10 19.80
CA ALA A 415 -14.91 23.11 19.73
C ALA A 415 -15.41 24.57 19.86
N SER A 416 -16.73 24.85 19.81
CA SER A 416 -17.25 26.21 19.90
C SER A 416 -17.64 26.68 21.31
N ASP A 417 -17.82 25.79 22.28
CA ASP A 417 -18.27 26.15 23.63
C ASP A 417 -17.14 26.48 24.60
N ALA A 418 -15.91 26.04 24.32
CA ALA A 418 -14.76 26.36 25.17
C ALA A 418 -14.23 27.79 24.96
N ALA A 419 -14.46 28.39 23.79
CA ALA A 419 -14.03 29.77 23.50
C ALA A 419 -15.01 30.83 24.04
N SER A 420 -16.26 30.46 24.36
CA SER A 420 -17.28 31.41 24.85
C SER A 420 -17.34 31.53 26.38
N GLN A 421 -16.67 30.62 27.11
CA GLN A 421 -16.65 30.68 28.59
C GLN A 421 -15.46 31.45 29.19
N SER A 422 -14.48 31.87 28.38
CA SER A 422 -13.33 32.64 28.89
C SER A 422 -13.51 34.18 28.90
N ALA A 423 -14.67 34.70 28.51
CA ALA A 423 -14.93 36.14 28.41
C ALA A 423 -15.71 36.76 29.61
N GLY A 424 -15.85 36.07 30.72
CA GLY A 424 -16.72 36.45 31.81
C GLY A 424 -16.17 36.47 33.22
N VAL A 425 -14.82 36.52 33.46
CA VAL A 425 -14.30 36.65 34.82
C VAL A 425 -13.73 38.03 35.05
N LYS A 426 -14.49 38.85 35.80
CA LYS A 426 -14.09 40.14 36.35
C LYS A 426 -12.87 39.94 37.27
N ARG A 427 -11.84 40.76 37.03
CA ARG A 427 -10.72 40.96 37.92
C ARG A 427 -11.20 41.45 39.30
N SER A 428 -10.95 40.68 40.36
CA SER A 428 -10.88 41.17 41.74
C SER A 428 -9.42 41.18 42.21
N ALA A 429 -9.04 42.25 42.92
CA ALA A 429 -7.69 42.60 43.32
C ALA A 429 -7.08 41.64 44.33
N PRO A 430 -5.74 41.61 44.45
CA PRO A 430 -5.05 40.69 45.34
C PRO A 430 -4.97 41.26 46.81
N PRO A 431 -5.01 40.43 47.84
CA PRO A 431 -4.65 40.80 49.19
C PRO A 431 -3.14 40.71 49.45
N PRO A 432 -2.63 41.35 50.49
CA PRO A 432 -1.21 41.68 50.64
C PRO A 432 -0.36 40.55 51.23
N SER A 433 0.92 40.65 50.92
CA SER A 433 2.05 39.86 51.36
C SER A 433 2.20 39.73 52.88
N SER A 434 2.53 38.56 53.39
CA SER A 434 3.22 38.36 54.65
C SER A 434 4.45 37.46 54.49
N SER A 435 5.46 37.90 55.12
CA SER A 435 6.88 37.59 55.15
C SER A 435 7.27 36.25 55.82
N ALA A 436 8.50 35.85 55.51
CA ALA A 436 9.56 35.18 56.31
C ALA A 436 9.71 33.66 56.16
N THR A 437 10.74 33.18 55.43
CA THR A 437 12.12 32.69 55.89
C THR A 437 12.12 31.29 56.58
N PRO A 438 13.22 30.52 56.53
CA PRO A 438 14.21 30.17 55.48
C PRO A 438 14.37 28.65 55.28
N ALA A 439 15.23 28.29 54.33
CA ALA A 439 15.61 26.92 53.98
C ALA A 439 16.42 26.19 55.08
N PRO A 440 16.55 24.87 54.95
CA PRO A 440 17.92 24.35 54.94
C PRO A 440 18.28 23.43 53.79
N SER A 441 19.51 23.56 53.43
CA SER A 441 20.39 22.82 52.55
C SER A 441 20.46 21.33 52.81
N GLY A 442 20.68 20.56 51.73
CA GLY A 442 21.07 19.16 51.83
C GLY A 442 21.09 18.48 50.46
N ALA A 443 22.10 18.74 49.65
CA ALA A 443 22.39 17.95 48.47
C ALA A 443 23.29 16.77 48.85
N PRO A 444 23.03 15.55 48.38
CA PRO A 444 24.02 14.47 48.46
C PRO A 444 24.97 14.51 47.26
N THR A 445 26.24 14.55 47.59
CA THR A 445 27.39 14.44 46.69
C THR A 445 27.52 13.03 46.13
N ILE A 446 27.62 12.93 44.82
CA ILE A 446 27.96 11.67 44.12
C ILE A 446 29.46 11.60 43.96
N PRO A 447 30.16 10.49 44.34
CA PRO A 447 31.59 10.35 44.14
C PRO A 447 31.94 9.97 42.68
N PRO A 448 33.16 10.35 42.20
CA PRO A 448 33.59 10.07 40.83
C PRO A 448 33.99 8.60 40.62
N PRO A 449 33.90 8.07 39.38
CA PRO A 449 34.29 6.71 39.08
C PRO A 449 35.80 6.52 39.02
N SER A 450 36.26 5.38 39.54
CA SER A 450 37.66 4.93 39.53
C SER A 450 38.15 4.53 38.15
N PRO A 451 39.43 4.68 37.80
CA PRO A 451 39.99 4.35 36.50
C PRO A 451 40.21 2.84 36.34
N SER A 452 39.76 2.32 35.19
CA SER A 452 39.91 0.93 34.78
C SER A 452 41.35 0.60 34.35
N ALA A 453 41.83 -0.53 34.78
CA ALA A 453 43.16 -1.08 34.52
C ALA A 453 43.38 -1.51 33.06
N LYS A 454 44.58 -1.27 32.54
CA LYS A 454 45.08 -1.71 31.23
C LYS A 454 45.26 -3.25 31.17
N PRO A 455 44.97 -3.91 30.03
CA PRO A 455 45.32 -5.30 29.86
C PRO A 455 46.79 -5.48 29.51
N LYS A 456 47.43 -6.50 30.15
CA LYS A 456 48.79 -6.95 29.90
C LYS A 456 48.85 -7.72 28.61
N THR A 457 49.78 -7.37 27.76
CA THR A 457 50.31 -8.18 26.66
C THR A 457 51.05 -9.41 27.17
N GLY A 458 50.67 -10.59 26.72
CA GLY A 458 51.37 -11.87 26.95
C GLY A 458 51.69 -12.51 25.61
N SER A 459 53.00 -12.74 25.42
CA SER A 459 53.69 -13.31 24.29
C SER A 459 53.45 -14.81 24.10
N LYS A 460 53.61 -15.21 22.82
CA LYS A 460 53.74 -16.59 22.28
C LYS A 460 54.75 -17.49 23.03
N PRO A 461 54.73 -18.80 22.83
CA PRO A 461 55.17 -19.42 21.56
C PRO A 461 54.07 -20.09 20.75
#